data_0bba61a6fa50d374db143f35431c5215
#
_entry.id   0bba61a6fa50d374db143f35431c5215
#
_cell.length_a   1.000
_cell.length_b   1.000
_cell.length_c   1.000
_cell.angle_alpha   90.00
_cell.angle_beta   90.00
_cell.angle_gamma   90.00
#
_symmetry.space_group_name_H-M   'P 1'
#
loop_
_entity.id
_entity.type
_entity.pdbx_description
1 polymer ?
#
loop_
_entity_poly.entity_id
_entity_poly.type
_entity_poly.pdbx_seq_one_letter_code
_entity_poly.pdbx_strand_id
1 'polypeptide(L)' 'MEQVETVFLSVPSHMQELLLHTFEQSDLFAGQILTIVRTGNGLLIYTEDKKQLLSLLNRLINQQ' A
#
# COMPACT_ATOMS: atom_id res chain seq x y z
N MET A 1 -17.81 -7.45 -12.78
CA MET A 1 -17.72 -7.81 -11.36
C MET A 1 -16.37 -7.36 -10.81
N GLU A 2 -16.40 -6.60 -9.76
CA GLU A 2 -15.18 -6.08 -9.15
C GLU A 2 -14.46 -7.19 -8.39
N GLN A 3 -13.16 -7.26 -8.58
CA GLN A 3 -12.32 -8.19 -7.85
C GLN A 3 -11.42 -7.40 -6.92
N VAL A 4 -11.45 -7.77 -5.66
CA VAL A 4 -10.55 -7.17 -4.68
C VAL A 4 -9.33 -8.07 -4.56
N GLU A 5 -8.18 -7.48 -4.77
CA GLU A 5 -6.90 -8.17 -4.66
C GLU A 5 -6.15 -7.66 -3.44
N THR A 6 -5.18 -8.44 -2.98
CA THR A 6 -4.40 -8.07 -1.81
C THR A 6 -2.92 -8.00 -2.16
N VAL A 7 -2.23 -7.07 -1.49
CA VAL A 7 -0.78 -6.93 -1.59
C VAL A 7 -0.24 -6.90 -0.17
N PHE A 8 0.72 -7.77 0.13
CA PHE A 8 1.35 -7.79 1.43
C PHE A 8 2.72 -7.12 1.34
N LEU A 9 2.94 -6.14 2.21
CA LEU A 9 4.23 -5.47 2.33
C LEU A 9 4.86 -5.87 3.66
N SER A 10 6.05 -6.45 3.60
CA SER A 10 6.79 -6.82 4.80
C SER A 10 7.40 -5.56 5.41
N VAL A 11 6.84 -5.09 6.50
CA VAL A 11 7.23 -3.83 7.14
C VAL A 11 7.30 -4.02 8.65
N PRO A 12 8.42 -3.71 9.28
CA PRO A 12 8.52 -3.78 10.73
C PRO A 12 7.47 -2.89 11.40
N SER A 13 7.00 -3.30 12.56
CA SER A 13 5.92 -2.58 13.22
C SER A 13 6.24 -1.12 13.49
N HIS A 14 7.49 -0.81 13.77
CA HIS A 14 7.89 0.57 14.07
C HIS A 14 7.87 1.48 12.82
N MET A 15 7.80 0.90 11.62
CA MET A 15 7.73 1.67 10.38
C MET A 15 6.36 1.68 9.75
N GLN A 16 5.43 0.90 10.27
CA GLN A 16 4.11 0.79 9.67
C GLN A 16 3.34 2.11 9.70
N GLU A 17 3.40 2.81 10.83
CA GLU A 17 2.71 4.10 10.94
C GLU A 17 3.25 5.12 9.95
N LEU A 18 4.55 5.14 9.77
CA LEU A 18 5.18 6.06 8.83
C LEU A 18 4.71 5.78 7.41
N LEU A 19 4.66 4.51 7.02
CA LEU A 19 4.18 4.15 5.70
C LEU A 19 2.70 4.46 5.51
N LEU A 20 1.89 4.19 6.53
CA LEU A 20 0.47 4.51 6.46
C LEU A 20 0.27 6.01 6.25
N HIS A 21 1.02 6.81 6.97
CA HIS A 21 0.94 8.26 6.85
C HIS A 21 1.37 8.70 5.43
N THR A 22 2.43 8.09 4.91
CA THR A 22 2.90 8.37 3.55
C THR A 22 1.82 8.06 2.52
N PHE A 23 1.14 6.93 2.66
CA PHE A 23 0.06 6.57 1.73
C PHE A 23 -1.10 7.56 1.82
N GLU A 24 -1.44 8.02 3.01
CA GLU A 24 -2.52 8.97 3.19
C GLU A 24 -2.19 10.35 2.61
N GLN A 25 -0.94 10.74 2.70
CA GLN A 25 -0.50 12.06 2.24
C GLN A 25 -0.22 12.09 0.73
N SER A 26 0.02 10.95 0.12
CA SER A 26 0.42 10.91 -1.28
C SER A 26 -0.79 10.81 -2.20
N ASP A 27 -0.88 11.73 -3.15
CA ASP A 27 -1.93 11.71 -4.15
C ASP A 27 -1.78 10.55 -5.13
N LEU A 28 -0.59 9.95 -5.20
CA LEU A 28 -0.35 8.81 -6.08
C LEU A 28 -1.25 7.64 -5.75
N PHE A 29 -1.58 7.47 -4.49
CA PHE A 29 -2.38 6.33 -4.03
C PHE A 29 -3.86 6.64 -3.87
N ALA A 30 -4.27 7.85 -4.21
CA ALA A 30 -5.67 8.24 -4.11
C ALA A 30 -6.52 7.34 -5.01
N GLY A 31 -7.51 6.68 -4.42
CA GLY A 31 -8.40 5.79 -5.17
C GLY A 31 -7.79 4.44 -5.52
N GLN A 32 -6.54 4.19 -5.16
CA GLN A 32 -5.87 2.92 -5.46
C GLN A 32 -5.93 1.93 -4.30
N ILE A 33 -6.14 2.42 -3.10
CA ILE A 33 -6.16 1.59 -1.90
C ILE A 33 -7.55 1.62 -1.29
N LEU A 34 -8.15 0.43 -1.13
CA LEU A 34 -9.46 0.32 -0.51
C LEU A 34 -9.34 0.35 1.01
N THR A 35 -8.44 -0.45 1.54
CA THR A 35 -8.18 -0.47 2.97
C THR A 35 -6.81 -1.10 3.23
N ILE A 36 -6.27 -0.85 4.41
CA ILE A 36 -5.01 -1.42 4.84
C ILE A 36 -5.21 -2.03 6.21
N VAL A 37 -4.76 -3.28 6.37
CA VAL A 37 -4.79 -3.98 7.64
C VAL A 37 -3.38 -4.11 8.18
N ARG A 38 -3.16 -3.69 9.41
CA ARG A 38 -1.86 -3.81 10.06
C ARG A 38 -1.70 -5.20 10.64
N THR A 39 -0.54 -5.80 10.41
CA THR A 39 -0.18 -7.08 10.99
C THR A 39 1.10 -6.92 11.80
N GLY A 40 1.49 -7.98 12.51
CA GLY A 40 2.69 -7.94 13.33
C GLY A 40 3.97 -7.76 12.52
N ASN A 41 3.97 -8.18 11.27
CA ASN A 41 5.17 -8.17 10.43
C ASN A 41 4.98 -7.46 9.08
N GLY A 42 3.87 -6.76 8.89
CA GLY A 42 3.67 -6.06 7.64
C GLY A 42 2.33 -5.37 7.52
N LEU A 43 2.05 -4.93 6.31
CA LEU A 43 0.78 -4.29 5.96
C LEU A 43 0.10 -5.08 4.85
N LEU A 44 -1.16 -5.40 5.06
CA LEU A 44 -1.97 -6.07 4.05
C LEU A 44 -2.87 -5.03 3.40
N ILE A 45 -2.66 -4.81 2.11
CA ILE A 45 -3.35 -3.76 1.38
C ILE A 45 -4.37 -4.38 0.44
N TYR A 46 -5.60 -3.87 0.49
CA TYR A 46 -6.68 -4.29 -0.39
C TYR A 46 -6.82 -3.27 -1.52
N THR A 47 -6.84 -3.76 -2.75
CA THR A 47 -6.94 -2.90 -3.93
C THR A 47 -7.78 -3.56 -5.00
N GLU A 48 -8.31 -2.75 -5.89
CA GLU A 48 -9.05 -3.25 -7.05
C GLU A 48 -8.13 -3.47 -8.26
N ASP A 49 -6.94 -2.87 -8.24
CA ASP A 49 -5.99 -2.99 -9.35
C ASP A 49 -4.59 -3.23 -8.80
N LYS A 50 -4.26 -4.49 -8.61
CA LYS A 50 -2.98 -4.88 -8.02
C LYS A 50 -1.80 -4.45 -8.86
N LYS A 51 -1.91 -4.56 -10.18
CA LYS A 51 -0.81 -4.17 -11.07
C LYS A 51 -0.50 -2.68 -10.95
N GLN A 52 -1.53 -1.87 -10.94
CA GLN A 52 -1.37 -0.43 -10.81
C GLN A 52 -0.76 -0.09 -9.45
N LEU A 53 -1.24 -0.72 -8.39
CA LEU A 53 -0.71 -0.48 -7.06
C LEU A 53 0.76 -0.85 -6.97
N LEU A 54 1.15 -2.01 -7.50
CA LEU A 54 2.54 -2.43 -7.48
C LEU A 54 3.42 -1.48 -8.28
N SER A 55 2.93 -0.97 -9.39
CA SER A 55 3.64 0.02 -10.17
C SER A 55 3.88 1.30 -9.38
N LEU A 56 2.86 1.77 -8.68
CA LEU A 56 2.98 2.97 -7.86
C LEU A 56 3.94 2.78 -6.69
N LEU A 57 3.89 1.61 -6.05
CA LEU A 57 4.82 1.30 -4.96
C LEU A 57 6.26 1.27 -5.47
N ASN A 58 6.47 0.71 -6.65
CA ASN A 58 7.79 0.67 -7.25
C ASN A 58 8.31 2.07 -7.54
N ARG A 59 7.46 2.95 -8.04
CA ARG A 59 7.83 4.34 -8.29
C ARG A 59 8.19 5.06 -6.99
N LEU A 60 7.44 4.80 -5.93
CA LEU A 60 7.74 5.42 -4.64
C LEU A 60 9.11 5.00 -4.12
N ILE A 61 9.44 3.71 -4.24
CA ILE A 61 10.72 3.19 -3.80
C ILE A 61 11.87 3.75 -4.62
N ASN A 62 11.65 3.95 -5.91
CA ASN A 62 12.70 4.40 -6.83
C ASN A 62 12.86 5.91 -6.89
N GLN A 63 12.10 6.65 -6.10
CA GLN A 63 12.16 8.11 -6.08
C GLN A 63 13.12 8.67 -5.04
N GLN A 64 14.11 7.96 -4.72
CA GLN A 64 15.07 8.46 -3.72
C GLN A 64 16.19 9.25 -4.34
#